data_53a244420670797f91ae9ea3c2684706
#
_entry.id   53a244420670797f91ae9ea3c2684706
#
_cell.length_a   1.000
_cell.length_b   1.000
_cell.length_c   1.000
_cell.angle_alpha   90.00
_cell.angle_beta   90.00
_cell.angle_gamma   90.00
#
_symmetry.space_group_name_H-M   'P 1'
#
loop_
_entity.id
_entity.type
_entity.pdbx_description
1 polymer ?
#
loop_
_entity_poly.entity_id
_entity_poly.type
_entity_poly.pdbx_seq_one_letter_code
_entity_poly.pdbx_strand_id
1 'polypeptide(L)'
;MAVERTLSIIKPDAVAKNVIGEIYSRFEKAGLQIIAARMMHLTREQAEGFYAVHKERPFFDDLVEFMTSGPVMVQCLEGDNAIALNRQLMGATNPKEAEAGTIRADFADSIDANAVHGSDAPETAAVEIEYFFGDNGLCPRG
;
A
#
# COMPACT_ATOMS: atom_id res chain seq x y z
N MET A 1 -9.07 -22.65 1.59
CA MET A 1 -8.85 -21.30 1.06
C MET A 1 -9.04 -20.29 2.16
N ALA A 2 -8.03 -19.50 2.40
CA ALA A 2 -8.05 -18.54 3.49
C ALA A 2 -8.32 -17.16 2.91
N VAL A 3 -9.49 -16.61 3.19
CA VAL A 3 -9.78 -15.23 2.85
C VAL A 3 -9.00 -14.33 3.81
N GLU A 4 -8.20 -13.45 3.25
CA GLU A 4 -7.37 -12.52 3.99
C GLU A 4 -7.65 -11.09 3.58
N ARG A 5 -7.24 -10.17 4.44
CA ARG A 5 -7.24 -8.74 4.15
C ARG A 5 -5.82 -8.21 4.25
N THR A 6 -5.50 -7.25 3.41
CA THR A 6 -4.21 -6.58 3.45
C THR A 6 -4.41 -5.09 3.25
N LEU A 7 -3.54 -4.29 3.85
CA LEU A 7 -3.55 -2.86 3.60
C LEU A 7 -2.61 -2.55 2.45
N SER A 8 -3.06 -1.71 1.54
CA SER A 8 -2.26 -1.23 0.42
C SER A 8 -2.31 0.29 0.41
N ILE A 9 -1.20 0.91 0.03
CA ILE A 9 -1.14 2.36 -0.16
C ILE A 9 -0.49 2.63 -1.50
N ILE A 10 -1.14 3.47 -2.31
CA ILE A 10 -0.50 4.04 -3.49
C ILE A 10 0.17 5.32 -3.01
N LYS A 11 1.50 5.35 -3.09
CA LYS A 11 2.33 6.41 -2.52
C LYS A 11 2.28 7.69 -3.35
N PRO A 12 2.73 8.82 -2.81
CA PRO A 12 2.62 10.10 -3.53
C PRO A 12 3.23 10.12 -4.92
N ASP A 13 4.31 9.39 -5.13
CA ASP A 13 4.97 9.33 -6.45
C ASP A 13 4.05 8.72 -7.51
N ALA A 14 3.37 7.63 -7.17
CA ALA A 14 2.44 6.99 -8.12
C ALA A 14 1.14 7.76 -8.25
N VAL A 15 0.64 8.36 -7.17
CA VAL A 15 -0.54 9.23 -7.28
C VAL A 15 -0.26 10.39 -8.23
N ALA A 16 0.92 10.99 -8.12
CA ALA A 16 1.32 12.11 -9.00
C ALA A 16 1.39 11.69 -10.48
N LYS A 17 1.68 10.40 -10.74
CA LYS A 17 1.72 9.88 -12.11
C LYS A 17 0.34 9.59 -12.67
N ASN A 18 -0.70 9.71 -11.85
CA ASN A 18 -2.10 9.51 -12.26
C ASN A 18 -2.38 8.08 -12.73
N VAL A 19 -1.85 7.10 -11.99
CA VAL A 19 -1.97 5.67 -12.33
C VAL A 19 -2.78 4.86 -11.32
N ILE A 20 -3.59 5.52 -10.47
CA ILE A 20 -4.43 4.83 -9.49
C ILE A 20 -5.32 3.79 -10.17
N GLY A 21 -5.99 4.16 -11.25
CA GLY A 21 -6.89 3.25 -11.96
C GLY A 21 -6.18 2.04 -12.54
N GLU A 22 -4.98 2.22 -13.06
CA GLU A 22 -4.19 1.11 -13.59
C GLU A 22 -3.79 0.14 -12.47
N ILE A 23 -3.37 0.68 -11.34
CA ILE A 23 -3.01 -0.14 -10.19
C ILE A 23 -4.23 -0.90 -9.65
N TYR A 24 -5.37 -0.23 -9.52
CA TYR A 24 -6.61 -0.86 -9.08
C TYR A 24 -7.05 -1.97 -10.05
N SER A 25 -6.88 -1.75 -11.34
CA SER A 25 -7.19 -2.76 -12.35
C SER A 25 -6.39 -4.04 -12.12
N ARG A 26 -5.13 -3.91 -11.76
CA ARG A 26 -4.27 -5.07 -11.47
C ARG A 26 -4.75 -5.84 -10.25
N PHE A 27 -5.21 -5.15 -9.20
CA PHE A 27 -5.80 -5.81 -8.04
C PHE A 27 -7.03 -6.62 -8.44
N GLU A 28 -7.94 -5.98 -9.15
CA GLU A 28 -9.22 -6.60 -9.51
C GLU A 28 -9.05 -7.76 -10.48
N LYS A 29 -8.17 -7.63 -11.45
CA LYS A 29 -7.88 -8.71 -12.40
C LYS A 29 -7.27 -9.92 -11.73
N ALA A 30 -6.56 -9.73 -10.65
CA ALA A 30 -5.96 -10.82 -9.88
C ALA A 30 -6.94 -11.47 -8.91
N GLY A 31 -8.14 -10.91 -8.76
CA GLY A 31 -9.15 -11.46 -7.87
C GLY A 31 -9.22 -10.81 -6.50
N LEU A 32 -8.48 -9.73 -6.27
CA LEU A 32 -8.56 -8.98 -5.03
C LEU A 32 -9.71 -7.98 -5.10
N GLN A 33 -10.53 -7.93 -4.04
CA GLN A 33 -11.63 -6.98 -3.95
C GLN A 33 -11.20 -5.78 -3.11
N ILE A 34 -11.53 -4.59 -3.58
CA ILE A 34 -11.32 -3.37 -2.80
C ILE A 34 -12.53 -3.21 -1.91
N ILE A 35 -12.35 -3.28 -0.60
CA ILE A 35 -13.45 -3.17 0.36
C ILE A 35 -13.40 -1.89 1.19
N ALA A 36 -12.39 -1.06 0.99
CA ALA A 36 -12.30 0.29 1.54
C ALA A 36 -11.25 1.05 0.75
N ALA A 37 -11.47 2.34 0.55
CA ALA A 37 -10.54 3.20 -0.16
C ALA A 37 -10.73 4.64 0.28
N ARG A 38 -9.61 5.34 0.52
CA ARG A 38 -9.63 6.76 0.89
C ARG A 38 -8.43 7.46 0.29
N MET A 39 -8.67 8.61 -0.32
CA MET A 39 -7.57 9.48 -0.70
C MET A 39 -7.30 10.42 0.48
N MET A 40 -6.03 10.53 0.87
CA MET A 40 -5.62 11.32 2.03
C MET A 40 -4.33 12.05 1.71
N HIS A 41 -4.17 13.22 2.29
CA HIS A 41 -2.85 13.83 2.40
C HIS A 41 -2.43 13.65 3.86
N LEU A 42 -1.52 12.72 4.10
CA LEU A 42 -1.13 12.38 5.47
C LEU A 42 -0.50 13.59 6.15
N THR A 43 -0.86 13.80 7.42
CA THR A 43 -0.13 14.74 8.25
C THR A 43 1.17 14.07 8.71
N ARG A 44 2.13 14.89 9.15
CA ARG A 44 3.37 14.33 9.67
C ARG A 44 3.11 13.37 10.84
N GLU A 45 2.17 13.74 11.71
CA GLU A 45 1.79 12.89 12.84
C GLU A 45 1.23 11.54 12.37
N GLN A 46 0.38 11.53 11.35
CA GLN A 46 -0.16 10.28 10.81
C GLN A 46 0.92 9.40 10.21
N ALA A 47 1.84 9.98 9.46
CA ALA A 47 2.93 9.22 8.85
C ALA A 47 3.88 8.68 9.92
N GLU A 48 4.21 9.49 10.92
CA GLU A 48 5.06 9.04 12.03
C GLU A 48 4.42 7.89 12.80
N GLY A 49 3.12 7.96 13.03
CA GLY A 49 2.39 6.89 13.73
C GLY A 49 2.35 5.61 12.92
N PHE A 50 2.12 5.73 11.63
CA PHE A 50 2.06 4.55 10.76
C PHE A 50 3.41 3.83 10.67
N TYR A 51 4.50 4.59 10.61
CA TYR A 51 5.85 4.04 10.51
C TYR A 51 6.58 3.98 11.85
N ALA A 52 5.86 4.02 12.96
CA ALA A 52 6.45 4.06 14.31
C ALA A 52 7.44 2.93 14.59
N VAL A 53 7.25 1.75 13.98
CA VAL A 53 8.17 0.62 14.12
C VAL A 53 9.56 0.93 13.55
N HIS A 54 9.67 1.94 12.70
CA HIS A 54 10.93 2.36 12.08
C HIS A 54 11.50 3.64 12.70
N LYS A 55 10.93 4.10 13.81
CA LYS A 55 11.25 5.40 14.41
C LYS A 55 12.73 5.63 14.65
N GLU A 56 13.48 4.59 14.98
CA GLU A 56 14.91 4.70 15.25
C GLU A 56 15.79 4.42 14.03
N ARG A 57 15.20 4.14 12.89
CA ARG A 57 15.96 3.89 11.66
C ARG A 57 16.43 5.21 11.04
N PRO A 58 17.63 5.21 10.43
CA PRO A 58 18.15 6.43 9.80
C PRO A 58 17.24 7.00 8.71
N PHE A 59 16.48 6.15 8.03
CA PHE A 59 15.61 6.56 6.93
C PHE A 59 14.24 7.07 7.39
N PHE A 60 13.96 7.06 8.70
CA PHE A 60 12.61 7.36 9.21
C PHE A 60 12.14 8.75 8.78
N ASP A 61 12.96 9.79 9.00
CA ASP A 61 12.57 11.16 8.66
C ASP A 61 12.33 11.33 7.16
N ASP A 62 13.19 10.74 6.34
CA ASP A 62 13.06 10.81 4.88
C ASP A 62 11.77 10.10 4.43
N LEU A 63 11.46 8.96 5.03
CA LEU A 63 10.23 8.22 4.73
C LEU A 63 8.99 9.04 5.09
N VAL A 64 8.97 9.64 6.28
CA VAL A 64 7.87 10.48 6.73
C VAL A 64 7.70 11.68 5.80
N GLU A 65 8.81 12.34 5.45
CA GLU A 65 8.77 13.48 4.55
C GLU A 65 8.23 13.09 3.18
N PHE A 66 8.68 11.95 2.65
CA PHE A 66 8.18 11.45 1.37
C PHE A 66 6.68 11.16 1.41
N MET A 67 6.22 10.46 2.44
CA MET A 67 4.81 10.07 2.55
C MET A 67 3.87 11.23 2.81
N THR A 68 4.39 12.37 3.26
CA THR A 68 3.60 13.59 3.47
C THR A 68 3.75 14.60 2.34
N SER A 69 4.54 14.26 1.31
CA SER A 69 4.84 15.20 0.21
C SER A 69 3.67 15.42 -0.75
N GLY A 70 2.68 14.56 -0.72
CA GLY A 70 1.50 14.67 -1.58
C GLY A 70 0.44 13.68 -1.16
N PRO A 71 -0.72 13.68 -1.83
CA PRO A 71 -1.79 12.74 -1.52
C PRO A 71 -1.39 11.29 -1.75
N VAL A 72 -1.97 10.41 -0.94
CA VAL A 72 -1.85 8.96 -1.07
C VAL A 72 -3.24 8.38 -1.25
N MET A 73 -3.31 7.19 -1.85
CA MET A 73 -4.57 6.43 -1.92
C MET A 73 -4.41 5.19 -1.06
N VAL A 74 -5.23 5.10 -0.01
CA VAL A 74 -5.18 3.99 0.96
C VAL A 74 -6.35 3.07 0.71
N GLN A 75 -6.11 1.77 0.61
CA GLN A 75 -7.17 0.80 0.37
C GLN A 75 -6.95 -0.48 1.16
N CYS A 76 -8.07 -1.13 1.50
CA CYS A 76 -8.06 -2.47 2.07
C CYS A 76 -8.48 -3.45 0.97
N LEU A 77 -7.67 -4.47 0.74
CA LEU A 77 -7.91 -5.49 -0.26
C LEU A 77 -8.27 -6.80 0.43
N GLU A 78 -9.24 -7.52 -0.14
CA GLU A 78 -9.69 -8.80 0.40
C GLU A 78 -9.67 -9.86 -0.68
N GLY A 79 -9.22 -11.05 -0.34
CA GLY A 79 -9.20 -12.18 -1.26
C GLY A 79 -8.41 -13.35 -0.69
N ASP A 80 -8.34 -14.44 -1.44
CA ASP A 80 -7.55 -15.60 -1.02
C ASP A 80 -6.08 -15.24 -1.04
N ASN A 81 -5.40 -15.46 0.10
CA ASN A 81 -3.97 -15.17 0.24
C ASN A 81 -3.65 -13.72 -0.15
N ALA A 82 -4.50 -12.77 0.27
CA ALA A 82 -4.40 -11.39 -0.18
C ALA A 82 -3.02 -10.76 0.08
N ILE A 83 -2.40 -11.07 1.22
CA ILE A 83 -1.10 -10.50 1.56
C ILE A 83 -0.04 -10.94 0.55
N ALA A 84 0.09 -12.25 0.33
CA ALA A 84 1.08 -12.78 -0.60
C ALA A 84 0.79 -12.35 -2.04
N LEU A 85 -0.48 -12.40 -2.44
CA LEU A 85 -0.89 -12.02 -3.79
C LEU A 85 -0.59 -10.54 -4.06
N ASN A 86 -0.93 -9.67 -3.11
CA ASN A 86 -0.63 -8.25 -3.28
C ASN A 86 0.87 -7.99 -3.40
N ARG A 87 1.67 -8.65 -2.57
CA ARG A 87 3.13 -8.47 -2.65
C ARG A 87 3.69 -8.98 -3.97
N GLN A 88 3.11 -10.05 -4.52
CA GLN A 88 3.48 -10.54 -5.84
C GLN A 88 3.16 -9.51 -6.94
N LEU A 89 1.99 -8.88 -6.85
CA LEU A 89 1.59 -7.83 -7.79
C LEU A 89 2.46 -6.58 -7.68
N MET A 90 2.89 -6.26 -6.45
CA MET A 90 3.75 -5.10 -6.20
C MET A 90 5.14 -5.27 -6.82
N GLY A 91 5.71 -6.46 -6.70
CA GLY A 91 7.08 -6.73 -7.14
C GLY A 91 8.11 -6.43 -6.07
N ALA A 92 9.38 -6.63 -6.41
CA ALA A 92 10.49 -6.41 -5.48
C ALA A 92 10.56 -4.94 -5.05
N THR A 93 11.02 -4.72 -3.82
CA THR A 93 11.15 -3.37 -3.25
C THR A 93 11.99 -2.45 -4.13
N ASN A 94 13.07 -2.99 -4.68
CA ASN A 94 13.89 -2.26 -5.64
C ASN A 94 13.28 -2.47 -7.04
N PRO A 95 12.79 -1.40 -7.70
CA PRO A 95 12.16 -1.55 -9.01
C PRO A 95 13.08 -2.13 -10.07
N LYS A 96 14.38 -1.97 -9.93
CA LYS A 96 15.35 -2.55 -10.87
C LYS A 96 15.39 -4.08 -10.79
N GLU A 97 14.98 -4.63 -9.67
CA GLU A 97 14.92 -6.07 -9.45
C GLU A 97 13.51 -6.64 -9.59
N ALA A 98 12.52 -5.77 -9.79
CA ALA A 98 11.13 -6.20 -9.91
C ALA A 98 10.88 -6.81 -11.29
N GLU A 99 10.14 -7.92 -11.30
CA GLU A 99 9.80 -8.58 -12.56
C GLU A 99 8.91 -7.72 -13.44
N ALA A 100 9.06 -7.85 -14.74
CA ALA A 100 8.23 -7.14 -15.71
C ALA A 100 6.75 -7.40 -15.44
N GLY A 101 5.92 -6.38 -15.55
CA GLY A 101 4.48 -6.47 -15.31
C GLY A 101 4.07 -6.24 -13.87
N THR A 102 5.02 -6.13 -12.93
CA THR A 102 4.68 -5.76 -11.56
C THR A 102 4.49 -4.25 -11.46
N ILE A 103 3.78 -3.83 -10.42
CA ILE A 103 3.50 -2.40 -10.21
C ILE A 103 4.80 -1.61 -10.09
N ARG A 104 5.75 -2.11 -9.30
CA ARG A 104 7.01 -1.40 -9.11
C ARG A 104 7.87 -1.36 -10.36
N ALA A 105 7.89 -2.45 -11.14
CA ALA A 105 8.62 -2.45 -12.40
C ALA A 105 8.10 -1.38 -13.36
N ASP A 106 6.79 -1.19 -13.39
CA ASP A 106 6.15 -0.29 -14.34
C ASP A 106 6.09 1.17 -13.85
N PHE A 107 5.94 1.40 -12.55
CA PHE A 107 5.62 2.73 -12.03
C PHE A 107 6.57 3.29 -10.99
N ALA A 108 7.46 2.50 -10.41
CA ALA A 108 8.36 2.98 -9.38
C ALA A 108 9.63 3.57 -9.99
N ASP A 109 10.13 4.64 -9.36
CA ASP A 109 11.34 5.32 -9.84
C ASP A 109 12.60 4.82 -9.12
N SER A 110 12.48 4.45 -7.84
CA SER A 110 13.61 4.07 -7.01
C SER A 110 13.13 3.26 -5.81
N ILE A 111 14.04 2.80 -4.98
CA ILE A 111 13.69 2.12 -3.73
C ILE A 111 12.89 3.05 -2.82
N ASP A 112 13.25 4.33 -2.78
CA ASP A 112 12.54 5.31 -1.93
C ASP A 112 11.22 5.73 -2.51
N ALA A 113 11.15 5.90 -3.83
CA ALA A 113 9.92 6.25 -4.54
C ALA A 113 9.41 5.02 -5.29
N ASN A 114 8.92 4.03 -4.52
CA ASN A 114 8.61 2.71 -5.08
C ASN A 114 7.12 2.43 -5.25
N ALA A 115 6.33 3.45 -5.42
CA ALA A 115 4.95 3.46 -5.88
C ALA A 115 3.91 2.94 -4.88
N VAL A 116 4.14 1.82 -4.21
CA VAL A 116 3.11 1.17 -3.40
C VAL A 116 3.67 0.58 -2.12
N HIS A 117 2.79 0.45 -1.13
CA HIS A 117 3.02 -0.26 0.12
C HIS A 117 1.99 -1.39 0.24
N GLY A 118 2.39 -2.50 0.81
CA GLY A 118 1.49 -3.60 1.17
C GLY A 118 1.92 -4.21 2.48
N SER A 119 0.95 -4.66 3.29
CA SER A 119 1.25 -5.35 4.54
C SER A 119 2.05 -6.61 4.26
N ASP A 120 2.92 -6.99 5.18
CA ASP A 120 3.82 -8.13 5.00
C ASP A 120 3.42 -9.38 5.80
N ALA A 121 2.45 -9.27 6.69
CA ALA A 121 2.00 -10.37 7.53
C ALA A 121 0.58 -10.12 8.03
N PRO A 122 -0.16 -11.18 8.47
CA PRO A 122 -1.51 -10.97 8.99
C PRO A 122 -1.57 -10.02 10.17
N GLU A 123 -0.60 -10.08 11.07
CA GLU A 123 -0.55 -9.19 12.25
C GLU A 123 -0.35 -7.75 11.83
N THR A 124 0.55 -7.51 10.91
CA THR A 124 0.81 -6.17 10.39
C THR A 124 -0.40 -5.63 9.65
N ALA A 125 -1.04 -6.47 8.83
CA ALA A 125 -2.24 -6.09 8.10
C ALA A 125 -3.35 -5.64 9.04
N ALA A 126 -3.59 -6.37 10.11
CA ALA A 126 -4.65 -6.03 11.06
C ALA A 126 -4.42 -4.66 11.70
N VAL A 127 -3.19 -4.39 12.12
CA VAL A 127 -2.83 -3.11 12.73
C VAL A 127 -2.96 -1.97 11.73
N GLU A 128 -2.45 -2.17 10.53
CA GLU A 128 -2.46 -1.12 9.50
C GLU A 128 -3.87 -0.79 9.01
N ILE A 129 -4.70 -1.82 8.82
CA ILE A 129 -6.08 -1.61 8.40
C ILE A 129 -6.86 -0.84 9.46
N GLU A 130 -6.69 -1.22 10.73
CA GLU A 130 -7.37 -0.52 11.81
C GLU A 130 -6.90 0.94 11.92
N TYR A 131 -5.61 1.17 11.69
CA TYR A 131 -5.05 2.52 11.77
C TYR A 131 -5.75 3.50 10.81
N PHE A 132 -6.06 3.06 9.59
CA PHE A 132 -6.66 3.93 8.58
C PHE A 132 -8.18 3.86 8.53
N PHE A 133 -8.78 2.71 8.81
CA PHE A 133 -10.21 2.52 8.59
C PHE A 133 -11.01 2.24 9.86
N GLY A 134 -10.35 1.81 10.94
CA GLY A 134 -11.05 1.48 12.17
C GLY A 134 -12.04 0.34 11.99
N ASP A 135 -13.01 0.25 12.88
CA ASP A 135 -13.97 -0.86 12.89
C ASP A 135 -15.09 -0.70 11.86
N ASN A 136 -15.37 0.54 11.45
CA ASN A 136 -16.54 0.83 10.61
C ASN A 136 -16.20 1.28 9.20
N GLY A 137 -14.91 1.30 8.85
CA GLY A 137 -14.47 1.80 7.56
C GLY A 137 -14.49 0.78 6.43
N LEU A 138 -14.74 -0.49 6.74
CA LEU A 138 -14.71 -1.57 5.74
C LEU A 138 -16.10 -1.91 5.25
N CYS A 139 -16.18 -2.25 3.95
CA CYS A 139 -17.43 -2.64 3.31
C CYS A 139 -17.26 -4.01 2.65
N PRO A 140 -17.31 -5.10 3.43
CA PRO A 140 -17.17 -6.43 2.85
C PRO A 140 -18.22 -6.70 1.79
N ARG A 141 -17.80 -7.30 0.71
CA ARG A 141 -18.70 -7.53 -0.43
C ARG A 141 -19.24 -8.96 -0.55
N GLY A 142 -18.98 -9.76 0.46
CA GLY A 142 -19.43 -11.14 0.54
C GLY A 142 -18.44 -12.09 -0.04
#